data_c3cf504bdb2e324d3808b482e8e7f2ca
#
_entry.id   c3cf504bdb2e324d3808b482e8e7f2ca
#
_cell.length_a   1.000
_cell.length_b   1.000
_cell.length_c   1.000
_cell.angle_alpha   90.00
_cell.angle_beta   90.00
_cell.angle_gamma   90.00
#
_symmetry.space_group_name_H-M   'P 1'
#
loop_
_entity.id
_entity.type
_entity.pdbx_description
1 polymer ?
#
loop_
_entity_poly.entity_id
_entity_poly.type
_entity_poly.pdbx_seq_one_letter_code
_entity_poly.pdbx_strand_id
1 'polypeptide(L)'
;MPSDDRLIYLLTRAQHSLMTHLKHELNAKGNTITPAQAGILFLLRKQGHTMTKLSRILAIDNSATTGLVDRLEKSGLAHRTANPEDRRTYLIRITEKGKAAIDEAYVTIKQVNEEIKSGFSESEIETFKKILNSVQEKFERGTRNRIPVS
;
A
#
# COMPACT_ATOMS: atom_id res chain seq x y z
N MET A 1 -14.31 -24.82 -20.44
CA MET A 1 -14.89 -23.69 -19.66
C MET A 1 -14.54 -22.40 -20.36
N PRO A 2 -15.52 -21.54 -20.66
CA PRO A 2 -15.17 -20.22 -21.12
C PRO A 2 -14.36 -19.52 -20.02
N SER A 3 -13.27 -18.88 -20.40
CA SER A 3 -12.47 -18.07 -19.46
C SER A 3 -13.34 -16.94 -18.93
N ASP A 4 -13.25 -16.70 -17.64
CA ASP A 4 -13.93 -15.55 -17.04
C ASP A 4 -13.22 -14.27 -17.48
N ASP A 5 -13.84 -13.46 -18.30
CA ASP A 5 -13.32 -12.20 -18.81
C ASP A 5 -13.72 -10.97 -17.98
N ARG A 6 -14.34 -11.19 -16.84
CA ARG A 6 -14.72 -10.13 -15.90
C ARG A 6 -13.49 -9.65 -15.15
N LEU A 7 -12.72 -8.76 -15.75
CA LEU A 7 -11.41 -8.31 -15.25
C LEU A 7 -11.49 -7.71 -13.84
N ILE A 8 -12.52 -6.93 -13.53
CA ILE A 8 -12.72 -6.36 -12.20
C ILE A 8 -12.82 -7.46 -11.15
N TYR A 9 -13.60 -8.48 -11.43
CA TYR A 9 -13.79 -9.62 -10.53
C TYR A 9 -12.50 -10.41 -10.33
N LEU A 10 -11.74 -10.66 -11.40
CA LEU A 10 -10.46 -11.36 -11.34
C LEU A 10 -9.44 -10.57 -10.52
N LEU A 11 -9.35 -9.27 -10.73
CA LEU A 11 -8.47 -8.39 -9.96
C LEU A 11 -8.84 -8.37 -8.48
N THR A 12 -10.13 -8.26 -8.17
CA THR A 12 -10.64 -8.25 -6.79
C THR A 12 -10.32 -9.55 -6.06
N ARG A 13 -10.55 -10.68 -6.72
CA ARG A 13 -10.25 -12.00 -6.15
C ARG A 13 -8.74 -12.19 -5.94
N ALA A 14 -7.94 -11.82 -6.92
CA ALA A 14 -6.50 -11.94 -6.83
C ALA A 14 -5.94 -11.08 -5.68
N GLN A 15 -6.39 -9.84 -5.56
CA GLN A 15 -6.02 -8.96 -4.46
C GLN A 15 -6.40 -9.55 -3.10
N HIS A 16 -7.63 -10.02 -2.97
CA HIS A 16 -8.11 -10.60 -1.70
C HIS A 16 -7.27 -11.81 -1.28
N SER A 17 -7.04 -12.74 -2.20
CA SER A 17 -6.22 -13.94 -1.93
C SER A 17 -4.79 -13.57 -1.55
N LEU A 18 -4.21 -12.61 -2.27
CA LEU A 18 -2.85 -12.14 -2.04
C LEU A 18 -2.71 -11.48 -0.67
N MET A 19 -3.64 -10.58 -0.32
CA MET A 19 -3.60 -9.89 0.98
C MET A 19 -3.82 -10.85 2.15
N THR A 20 -4.71 -11.80 2.00
CA THR A 20 -4.95 -12.85 3.00
C THR A 20 -3.70 -13.70 3.22
N HIS A 21 -3.07 -14.12 2.14
CA HIS A 21 -1.82 -14.90 2.20
C HIS A 21 -0.70 -14.09 2.85
N LEU A 22 -0.50 -12.84 2.44
CA LEU A 22 0.54 -11.99 3.00
C LEU A 22 0.33 -11.77 4.50
N LYS A 23 -0.90 -11.51 4.93
CA LYS A 23 -1.23 -11.37 6.35
C LYS A 23 -0.87 -12.63 7.12
N HIS A 24 -1.21 -13.79 6.59
CA HIS A 24 -0.89 -15.09 7.20
C HIS A 24 0.63 -15.27 7.32
N GLU A 25 1.38 -15.01 6.27
CA GLU A 25 2.84 -15.15 6.26
C GLU A 25 3.52 -14.17 7.23
N LEU A 26 3.07 -12.93 7.30
CA LEU A 26 3.58 -11.95 8.25
C LEU A 26 3.36 -12.41 9.70
N ASN A 27 2.16 -12.89 10.01
CA ASN A 27 1.84 -13.41 11.33
C ASN A 27 2.67 -14.65 11.69
N ALA A 28 2.82 -15.57 10.74
CA ALA A 28 3.60 -16.80 10.94
C ALA A 28 5.08 -16.52 11.24
N LYS A 29 5.60 -15.41 10.75
CA LYS A 29 6.99 -14.97 10.99
C LYS A 29 7.15 -14.03 12.18
N GLY A 30 6.08 -13.83 12.95
CA GLY A 30 6.11 -12.99 14.14
C GLY A 30 6.09 -11.50 13.89
N ASN A 31 5.78 -11.07 12.66
CA ASN A 31 5.61 -9.66 12.35
C ASN A 31 4.31 -9.13 12.96
N THR A 32 4.38 -7.97 13.57
CA THR A 32 3.25 -7.35 14.26
C THR A 32 2.45 -6.38 13.39
N ILE A 33 2.93 -6.12 12.18
CA ILE A 33 2.28 -5.17 11.25
C ILE A 33 1.40 -5.89 10.22
N THR A 34 0.32 -5.22 9.83
CA THR A 34 -0.59 -5.70 8.77
C THR A 34 -0.05 -5.33 7.39
N PRO A 35 -0.52 -5.96 6.30
CA PRO A 35 -0.16 -5.53 4.94
C PRO A 35 -0.43 -4.06 4.67
N ALA A 36 -1.55 -3.51 5.15
CA ALA A 36 -1.88 -2.08 4.99
C ALA A 36 -0.89 -1.18 5.73
N GLN A 37 -0.52 -1.53 6.96
CA GLN A 37 0.49 -0.81 7.72
C GLN A 37 1.86 -0.89 7.04
N ALA A 38 2.22 -2.05 6.52
CA ALA A 38 3.47 -2.23 5.77
C ALA A 38 3.53 -1.30 4.56
N GLY A 39 2.41 -1.14 3.84
CA GLY A 39 2.32 -0.22 2.71
C GLY A 39 2.61 1.23 3.11
N ILE A 40 2.03 1.70 4.20
CA ILE A 40 2.29 3.05 4.71
C ILE A 40 3.75 3.19 5.16
N LEU A 41 4.24 2.27 5.97
CA LEU A 41 5.62 2.33 6.49
C LEU A 41 6.64 2.30 5.36
N PHE A 42 6.39 1.54 4.30
CA PHE A 42 7.26 1.50 3.13
C PHE A 42 7.36 2.88 2.45
N LEU A 43 6.24 3.60 2.32
CA LEU A 43 6.23 4.95 1.77
C LEU A 43 6.95 5.93 2.70
N LEU A 44 6.70 5.85 3.99
CA LEU A 44 7.30 6.73 4.99
C LEU A 44 8.80 6.49 5.17
N ARG A 45 9.30 5.31 4.80
CA ARG A 45 10.73 5.02 4.90
C ARG A 45 11.58 5.95 4.04
N LYS A 46 11.06 6.40 2.92
CA LYS A 46 11.77 7.33 2.02
C LYS A 46 11.70 8.76 2.50
N GLN A 47 10.51 9.21 2.90
CA GLN A 47 10.26 10.59 3.35
C GLN A 47 8.92 10.70 4.06
N GLY A 48 8.74 11.76 4.83
CA GLY A 48 7.45 12.10 5.42
C GLY A 48 6.41 12.46 4.35
N HIS A 49 5.16 12.16 4.64
CA HIS A 49 4.03 12.46 3.75
C HIS A 49 2.87 13.06 4.54
N THR A 50 2.10 13.94 3.90
CA THR A 50 0.84 14.41 4.45
C THR A 50 -0.20 13.29 4.41
N MET A 51 -1.24 13.39 5.25
CA MET A 51 -2.34 12.43 5.26
C MET A 51 -3.02 12.31 3.90
N THR A 52 -3.28 13.45 3.25
CA THR A 52 -3.90 13.51 1.93
C THR A 52 -3.06 12.79 0.87
N LYS A 53 -1.75 12.98 0.91
CA LYS A 53 -0.85 12.32 -0.05
C LYS A 53 -0.80 10.81 0.18
N LEU A 54 -0.77 10.35 1.43
CA LEU A 54 -0.84 8.93 1.75
C LEU A 54 -2.13 8.30 1.23
N SER A 55 -3.27 8.94 1.46
CA SER A 55 -4.58 8.47 0.96
C SER A 55 -4.58 8.32 -0.55
N ARG A 56 -4.00 9.27 -1.25
CA ARG A 56 -3.92 9.26 -2.72
C ARG A 56 -3.04 8.13 -3.23
N ILE A 57 -1.85 7.96 -2.67
CA ILE A 57 -0.90 6.92 -3.10
C ILE A 57 -1.46 5.53 -2.83
N LEU A 58 -2.09 5.34 -1.66
CA LEU A 58 -2.64 4.05 -1.25
C LEU A 58 -4.01 3.76 -1.89
N ALA A 59 -4.61 4.74 -2.57
CA ALA A 59 -5.93 4.63 -3.18
C ALA A 59 -7.03 4.21 -2.17
N ILE A 60 -6.96 4.74 -0.95
CA ILE A 60 -7.97 4.57 0.09
C ILE A 60 -8.47 5.94 0.56
N ASP A 61 -9.62 5.99 1.22
CA ASP A 61 -10.18 7.25 1.70
C ASP A 61 -9.40 7.82 2.89
N ASN A 62 -9.61 9.10 3.17
CA ASN A 62 -8.93 9.80 4.26
C ASN A 62 -9.26 9.20 5.64
N SER A 63 -10.47 8.72 5.83
CA SER A 63 -10.91 8.10 7.09
C SER A 63 -10.14 6.81 7.36
N ALA A 64 -10.02 5.94 6.35
CA ALA A 64 -9.25 4.70 6.45
C ALA A 64 -7.76 4.98 6.70
N THR A 65 -7.19 5.97 6.00
CA THR A 65 -5.80 6.39 6.19
C THR A 65 -5.56 6.91 7.59
N THR A 66 -6.44 7.77 8.10
CA THR A 66 -6.36 8.30 9.46
C THR A 66 -6.36 7.18 10.49
N GLY A 67 -7.26 6.20 10.34
CA GLY A 67 -7.31 5.04 11.24
C GLY A 67 -6.03 4.21 11.24
N LEU A 68 -5.43 4.00 10.07
CA LEU A 68 -4.16 3.28 9.94
C LEU A 68 -3.01 4.05 10.59
N VAL A 69 -2.92 5.35 10.35
CA VAL A 69 -1.88 6.22 10.94
C VAL A 69 -2.02 6.28 12.46
N ASP A 70 -3.25 6.41 12.97
CA ASP A 70 -3.50 6.41 14.41
C ASP A 70 -3.00 5.13 15.08
N ARG A 71 -3.21 3.98 14.46
CA ARG A 71 -2.71 2.71 14.97
C ARG A 71 -1.19 2.62 14.92
N LEU A 72 -0.58 3.15 13.86
CA LEU A 72 0.88 3.21 13.75
C LEU A 72 1.48 4.11 14.83
N GLU A 73 0.84 5.23 15.13
CA GLU A 73 1.27 6.12 16.21
C GLU A 73 1.14 5.45 17.59
N LYS A 74 0.01 4.80 17.87
CA LYS A 74 -0.19 4.06 19.12
C LYS A 74 0.84 2.96 19.33
N SER A 75 1.27 2.32 18.24
CA SER A 75 2.30 1.28 18.28
C SER A 75 3.73 1.84 18.28
N GLY A 76 3.89 3.16 18.20
CA GLY A 76 5.20 3.82 18.17
C GLY A 76 5.96 3.66 16.86
N LEU A 77 5.27 3.32 15.76
CA LEU A 77 5.88 3.06 14.46
C LEU A 77 5.94 4.30 13.57
N ALA A 78 5.10 5.28 13.84
CA ALA A 78 5.05 6.56 13.15
C ALA A 78 4.70 7.68 14.12
N HIS A 79 4.95 8.92 13.71
CA HIS A 79 4.59 10.10 14.47
C HIS A 79 4.27 11.27 13.54
N ARG A 80 3.52 12.24 14.05
CA ARG A 80 3.20 13.47 13.33
C ARG A 80 4.21 14.55 13.68
N THR A 81 4.66 15.28 12.66
CA THR A 81 5.51 16.45 12.81
C THR A 81 4.89 17.64 12.07
N ALA A 82 5.25 18.86 12.48
CA ALA A 82 4.82 20.04 11.77
C ALA A 82 5.30 20.01 10.31
N ASN A 83 4.43 20.40 9.38
CA ASN A 83 4.83 20.54 7.99
C ASN A 83 5.46 21.94 7.79
N PRO A 84 6.75 22.04 7.45
CA PRO A 84 7.40 23.33 7.27
C PRO A 84 6.86 24.13 6.08
N GLU A 85 6.24 23.47 5.11
CA GLU A 85 5.67 24.09 3.92
C GLU A 85 4.22 24.58 4.12
N ASP A 86 3.48 23.98 5.04
CA ASP A 86 2.10 24.35 5.34
C ASP A 86 1.77 24.09 6.82
N ARG A 87 1.67 25.16 7.61
CA ARG A 87 1.40 25.11 9.06
C ARG A 87 0.04 24.50 9.43
N ARG A 88 -0.87 24.36 8.47
CA ARG A 88 -2.20 23.77 8.68
C ARG A 88 -2.20 22.27 8.58
N THR A 89 -1.12 21.67 8.14
CA THR A 89 -0.98 20.23 7.92
C THR A 89 0.18 19.66 8.73
N TYR A 90 0.14 18.33 8.88
CA TYR A 90 1.22 17.58 9.50
C TYR A 90 1.85 16.65 8.49
N LEU A 91 3.14 16.37 8.68
CA LEU A 91 3.83 15.28 8.00
C LEU A 91 3.80 14.06 8.91
N ILE A 92 3.46 12.92 8.34
CA ILE A 92 3.59 11.63 8.99
C ILE A 92 5.00 11.13 8.69
N ARG A 93 5.74 10.77 9.73
CA ARG A 93 7.11 10.28 9.62
C ARG A 93 7.25 8.94 10.31
N ILE A 94 8.15 8.13 9.78
CA ILE A 94 8.49 6.83 10.37
C ILE A 94 9.43 7.04 11.58
N THR A 95 9.24 6.22 12.62
CA THR A 95 10.17 6.15 13.76
C THR A 95 11.25 5.11 13.50
N GLU A 96 12.29 5.06 14.33
CA GLU A 96 13.31 4.00 14.25
C GLU A 96 12.69 2.61 14.47
N LYS A 97 11.73 2.51 15.38
CA LYS A 97 10.96 1.28 15.59
C LYS A 97 10.16 0.90 14.34
N GLY A 98 9.57 1.89 13.65
CA GLY A 98 8.86 1.68 12.38
C GLY A 98 9.77 1.19 11.28
N LYS A 99 10.98 1.75 11.16
CA LYS A 99 12.00 1.29 10.19
C LYS A 99 12.37 -0.16 10.43
N ALA A 100 12.64 -0.53 11.68
CA ALA A 100 12.95 -1.90 12.03
C ALA A 100 11.79 -2.86 11.69
N ALA A 101 10.57 -2.45 11.98
CA ALA A 101 9.38 -3.27 11.71
C ALA A 101 9.18 -3.52 10.20
N ILE A 102 9.32 -2.48 9.36
CA ILE A 102 9.16 -2.65 7.91
C ILE A 102 10.33 -3.42 7.29
N ASP A 103 11.55 -3.23 7.78
CA ASP A 103 12.70 -3.99 7.29
C ASP A 103 12.55 -5.48 7.57
N GLU A 104 12.06 -5.84 8.75
CA GLU A 104 11.77 -7.21 9.11
C GLU A 104 10.66 -7.80 8.23
N ALA A 105 9.56 -7.06 8.06
CA ALA A 105 8.44 -7.48 7.21
C ALA A 105 8.82 -7.57 5.73
N TYR A 106 9.75 -6.75 5.28
CA TYR A 106 10.18 -6.70 3.88
C TYR A 106 10.71 -8.04 3.36
N VAL A 107 11.37 -8.81 4.21
CA VAL A 107 11.86 -10.15 3.85
C VAL A 107 10.70 -11.03 3.40
N THR A 108 9.62 -11.06 4.17
CA THR A 108 8.41 -11.83 3.83
C THR A 108 7.70 -11.27 2.60
N ILE A 109 7.58 -9.95 2.50
CA ILE A 109 6.96 -9.27 1.35
C ILE A 109 7.72 -9.62 0.07
N LYS A 110 9.04 -9.61 0.12
CA LYS A 110 9.89 -9.97 -1.02
C LYS A 110 9.67 -11.42 -1.45
N GLN A 111 9.57 -12.34 -0.49
CA GLN A 111 9.29 -13.75 -0.78
C GLN A 111 7.93 -13.92 -1.47
N VAL A 112 6.89 -13.25 -1.00
CA VAL A 112 5.57 -13.30 -1.63
C VAL A 112 5.60 -12.72 -3.04
N ASN A 113 6.34 -11.62 -3.27
CA ASN A 113 6.55 -11.08 -4.61
C ASN A 113 7.21 -12.10 -5.56
N GLU A 114 8.19 -12.86 -5.08
CA GLU A 114 8.82 -13.90 -5.89
C GLU A 114 7.84 -15.05 -6.18
N GLU A 115 6.97 -15.41 -5.25
CA GLU A 115 5.91 -16.39 -5.48
C GLU A 115 4.94 -15.94 -6.59
N ILE A 116 4.57 -14.66 -6.65
CA ILE A 116 3.72 -14.10 -7.70
C ILE A 116 4.36 -14.32 -9.09
N LYS A 117 5.67 -14.14 -9.17
CA LYS A 117 6.42 -14.26 -10.44
C LYS A 117 6.63 -15.72 -10.87
N SER A 118 6.53 -16.65 -9.94
CA SER A 118 6.83 -18.07 -10.19
C SER A 118 5.94 -18.64 -11.30
N GLY A 119 6.54 -19.28 -12.27
CA GLY A 119 5.84 -19.88 -13.40
C GLY A 119 5.63 -18.94 -14.60
N PHE A 120 6.13 -17.72 -14.53
CA PHE A 120 6.01 -16.73 -15.60
C PHE A 120 7.38 -16.23 -16.07
N SER A 121 7.49 -15.86 -17.34
CA SER A 121 8.71 -15.27 -17.89
C SER A 121 8.87 -13.81 -17.43
N GLU A 122 10.08 -13.28 -17.51
CA GLU A 122 10.34 -11.86 -17.25
C GLU A 122 9.46 -10.95 -18.13
N SER A 123 9.30 -11.30 -19.38
CA SER A 123 8.47 -10.56 -20.34
C SER A 123 7.00 -10.55 -19.93
N GLU A 124 6.47 -11.67 -19.47
CA GLU A 124 5.10 -11.75 -18.95
C GLU A 124 4.91 -10.89 -17.72
N ILE A 125 5.86 -10.91 -16.78
CA ILE A 125 5.82 -10.08 -15.57
C ILE A 125 5.89 -8.59 -15.91
N GLU A 126 6.75 -8.19 -16.85
CA GLU A 126 6.81 -6.79 -17.30
C GLU A 126 5.51 -6.34 -17.96
N THR A 127 4.89 -7.19 -18.76
CA THR A 127 3.57 -6.93 -19.35
C THR A 127 2.50 -6.77 -18.26
N PHE A 128 2.52 -7.65 -17.26
CA PHE A 128 1.59 -7.59 -16.14
C PHE A 128 1.71 -6.28 -15.36
N LYS A 129 2.92 -5.87 -15.03
CA LYS A 129 3.19 -4.57 -14.39
C LYS A 129 2.66 -3.41 -15.21
N LYS A 130 2.91 -3.44 -16.54
CA LYS A 130 2.43 -2.43 -17.48
C LYS A 130 0.90 -2.33 -17.46
N ILE A 131 0.20 -3.47 -17.43
CA ILE A 131 -1.25 -3.52 -17.39
C ILE A 131 -1.77 -2.94 -16.07
N LEU A 132 -1.20 -3.33 -14.94
CA LEU A 132 -1.60 -2.81 -13.62
C LEU A 132 -1.41 -1.30 -13.53
N ASN A 133 -0.28 -0.79 -13.98
CA ASN A 133 -0.01 0.64 -14.00
C ASN A 133 -0.98 1.39 -14.92
N SER A 134 -1.28 0.82 -16.07
CA SER A 134 -2.25 1.39 -17.01
C SER A 134 -3.67 1.48 -16.41
N VAL A 135 -4.10 0.45 -15.70
CA VAL A 135 -5.39 0.44 -15.00
C VAL A 135 -5.43 1.58 -13.97
N GLN A 136 -4.39 1.70 -13.16
CA GLN A 136 -4.28 2.74 -12.16
C GLN A 136 -4.36 4.15 -12.79
N GLU A 137 -3.57 4.43 -13.80
CA GLU A 137 -3.53 5.73 -14.47
C GLU A 137 -4.87 6.11 -15.12
N LYS A 138 -5.52 5.15 -15.78
CA LYS A 138 -6.81 5.39 -16.45
C LYS A 138 -7.90 5.82 -15.48
N PHE A 139 -7.98 5.17 -14.33
CA PHE A 139 -9.09 5.37 -13.39
C PHE A 139 -8.81 6.41 -12.32
N GLU A 140 -7.56 6.66 -12.01
CA GLU A 140 -7.14 7.76 -11.14
C GLU A 140 -7.49 9.13 -11.76
N ARG A 141 -7.25 9.30 -13.06
CA ARG A 141 -7.64 10.51 -13.82
C ARG A 141 -9.16 10.70 -13.85
N GLY A 142 -9.92 9.62 -14.01
CA GLY A 142 -11.38 9.65 -14.00
C GLY A 142 -11.96 10.12 -12.67
N THR A 143 -11.34 9.80 -11.57
CA THR A 143 -11.76 10.20 -10.22
C THR A 143 -11.48 11.68 -9.96
N ARG A 144 -10.35 12.21 -10.45
CA ARG A 144 -10.01 13.64 -10.32
C ARG A 144 -11.01 14.57 -11.02
N ASN A 145 -11.58 14.13 -12.14
CA ASN A 145 -12.58 14.92 -12.89
C ASN A 145 -13.98 14.87 -12.28
N ARG A 146 -14.21 14.04 -11.27
CA ARG A 146 -15.52 13.86 -10.63
C ARG A 146 -15.66 14.51 -9.27
N ILE A 147 -14.61 15.12 -8.75
CA ILE A 147 -14.68 15.86 -7.50
C ILE A 147 -15.22 17.25 -7.87
N PRO A 148 -16.45 17.61 -7.46
CA PRO A 148 -16.94 18.97 -7.65
C PRO A 148 -16.03 19.88 -6.85
N VAL A 149 -15.45 20.86 -7.52
CA VAL A 149 -14.77 21.97 -6.85
C VAL A 149 -15.87 22.80 -6.20
N SER A 150 -16.13 22.54 -4.93
CA SER A 150 -17.00 23.41 -4.13
C SER A 150 -16.15 24.41 -3.38
#